data_8a095fdf4a399369dfa583136095bff4
#
_entry.id   8a095fdf4a399369dfa583136095bff4
#
_cell.length_a   1.000
_cell.length_b   1.000
_cell.length_c   1.000
_cell.angle_alpha   90.00
_cell.angle_beta   90.00
_cell.angle_gamma   90.00
#
_symmetry.space_group_name_H-M   'P 1'
#
loop_
_entity.id
_entity.type
_entity.pdbx_description
1 polymer ?
#
loop_
_entity_poly.entity_id
_entity_poly.type
_entity_poly.pdbx_seq_one_letter_code
_entity_poly.pdbx_strand_id
1 'polypeptide(L)'
;MTNPIKIGIAGLGTVGIGVVKIIQQNEKILRARTGRKIEIVAVSAKTKTKNRGVDLSKYQWESDPVSLAKRKDIDIFVELIGGHTGAAKDSIVAAIDTDKDIVTANKALLAHSGQELAEKTEGKNKLLRFEAAVAGGIPVIKALTEGLAGNRLTRVIGVMNGTCNYILTRMQSS
;
A
#
# COMPACT_ATOMS: atom_id res chain seq x y z
N MET A 1 14.53 -7.47 22.81
CA MET A 1 13.87 -7.83 21.53
C MET A 1 13.17 -6.60 21.01
N THR A 2 13.36 -6.24 19.72
CA THR A 2 12.66 -5.09 19.12
C THR A 2 11.19 -5.41 18.94
N ASN A 3 10.30 -4.48 19.26
CA ASN A 3 8.85 -4.64 19.09
C ASN A 3 8.52 -4.92 17.61
N PRO A 4 7.56 -5.80 17.30
CA PRO A 4 7.13 -6.06 15.93
C PRO A 4 6.54 -4.80 15.30
N ILE A 5 6.58 -4.71 13.97
CA ILE A 5 5.81 -3.73 13.19
C ILE A 5 4.44 -4.36 12.95
N LYS A 6 3.41 -3.76 13.48
CA LYS A 6 2.03 -4.25 13.41
C LYS A 6 1.27 -3.60 12.26
N ILE A 7 0.68 -4.40 11.39
CA ILE A 7 -0.01 -3.88 10.21
C ILE A 7 -1.47 -4.33 10.15
N GLY A 8 -2.31 -3.45 9.63
CA GLY A 8 -3.69 -3.74 9.23
C GLY A 8 -3.82 -3.69 7.71
N ILE A 9 -4.43 -4.69 7.08
CA ILE A 9 -4.57 -4.78 5.62
C ILE A 9 -6.03 -4.63 5.22
N ALA A 10 -6.35 -3.59 4.47
CA ALA A 10 -7.66 -3.35 3.87
C ALA A 10 -7.64 -3.70 2.38
N GLY A 11 -8.50 -4.64 1.98
CA GLY A 11 -8.53 -5.20 0.63
C GLY A 11 -7.77 -6.51 0.52
N LEU A 12 -8.52 -7.62 0.38
CA LEU A 12 -8.00 -8.98 0.23
C LEU A 12 -8.31 -9.55 -1.16
N GLY A 13 -8.06 -8.72 -2.18
CA GLY A 13 -8.03 -9.13 -3.59
C GLY A 13 -6.70 -9.80 -3.93
N THR A 14 -6.38 -9.87 -5.22
CA THR A 14 -5.13 -10.49 -5.70
C THR A 14 -3.90 -9.88 -5.04
N VAL A 15 -3.83 -8.55 -4.98
CA VAL A 15 -2.68 -7.84 -4.37
C VAL A 15 -2.62 -8.08 -2.87
N GLY A 16 -3.75 -7.89 -2.15
CA GLY A 16 -3.78 -8.07 -0.69
C GLY A 16 -3.43 -9.49 -0.25
N ILE A 17 -3.91 -10.50 -0.95
CA ILE A 17 -3.54 -11.90 -0.67
C ILE A 17 -2.07 -12.16 -1.01
N GLY A 18 -1.54 -11.54 -2.06
CA GLY A 18 -0.10 -11.58 -2.37
C GLY A 18 0.74 -11.04 -1.21
N VAL A 19 0.35 -9.90 -0.63
CA VAL A 19 1.03 -9.32 0.54
C VAL A 19 0.97 -10.27 1.74
N VAL A 20 -0.20 -10.85 2.04
CA VAL A 20 -0.36 -11.83 3.14
C VAL A 20 0.58 -13.03 2.94
N LYS A 21 0.59 -13.61 1.73
CA LYS A 21 1.47 -14.74 1.38
C LYS A 21 2.95 -14.40 1.57
N ILE A 22 3.38 -13.25 1.05
CA ILE A 22 4.78 -12.81 1.17
C ILE A 22 5.19 -12.69 2.64
N ILE A 23 4.36 -12.07 3.48
CA ILE A 23 4.66 -11.91 4.91
C ILE A 23 4.69 -13.25 5.63
N GLN A 24 3.74 -14.16 5.33
CA GLN A 24 3.70 -15.48 5.94
C GLN A 24 4.89 -16.37 5.52
N GLN A 25 5.22 -16.37 4.23
CA GLN A 25 6.24 -17.26 3.68
C GLN A 25 7.66 -16.76 3.90
N ASN A 26 7.86 -15.44 3.93
CA ASN A 26 9.18 -14.82 3.97
C ASN A 26 9.50 -14.13 5.32
N GLU A 27 8.83 -14.52 6.41
CA GLU A 27 8.99 -13.88 7.73
C GLU A 27 10.47 -13.76 8.14
N LYS A 28 11.25 -14.84 7.99
CA LYS A 28 12.68 -14.87 8.36
C LYS A 28 13.50 -13.86 7.55
N ILE A 29 13.29 -13.82 6.23
CA ILE A 29 14.01 -12.92 5.32
C ILE A 29 13.61 -11.46 5.61
N LEU A 30 12.32 -11.20 5.77
CA LEU A 30 11.81 -9.87 6.08
C LEU A 30 12.40 -9.37 7.41
N ARG A 31 12.36 -10.21 8.45
CA ARG A 31 12.94 -9.89 9.76
C ARG A 31 14.43 -9.60 9.69
N ALA A 32 15.19 -10.39 8.94
CA ALA A 32 16.63 -10.16 8.77
C ALA A 32 16.94 -8.83 8.07
N ARG A 33 16.12 -8.43 7.09
CA ARG A 33 16.30 -7.20 6.32
C ARG A 33 15.81 -5.95 7.04
N THR A 34 14.72 -6.04 7.78
CA THR A 34 14.10 -4.89 8.48
C THR A 34 14.57 -4.74 9.93
N GLY A 35 15.24 -5.75 10.47
CA GLY A 35 15.61 -5.82 11.90
C GLY A 35 14.42 -6.09 12.83
N ARG A 36 13.19 -6.16 12.31
CA ARG A 36 11.95 -6.30 13.09
C ARG A 36 11.01 -7.33 12.44
N LYS A 37 10.19 -7.99 13.25
CA LYS A 37 9.10 -8.83 12.74
C LYS A 37 8.00 -7.93 12.17
N ILE A 38 7.44 -8.29 11.00
CA ILE A 38 6.20 -7.70 10.48
C ILE A 38 5.06 -8.62 10.87
N GLU A 39 4.06 -8.09 11.55
CA GLU A 39 2.93 -8.85 12.07
C GLU A 39 1.62 -8.30 11.52
N ILE A 40 0.85 -9.14 10.82
CA ILE A 40 -0.51 -8.80 10.41
C ILE A 40 -1.41 -9.00 11.62
N VAL A 41 -2.00 -7.92 12.12
CA VAL A 41 -2.89 -7.95 13.29
C VAL A 41 -4.34 -8.15 12.84
N ALA A 42 -4.76 -7.37 11.87
CA ALA A 42 -6.14 -7.37 11.41
C ALA A 42 -6.24 -7.18 9.89
N VAL A 43 -7.34 -7.66 9.34
CA VAL A 43 -7.64 -7.59 7.91
C VAL A 43 -9.08 -7.14 7.67
N SER A 44 -9.33 -6.48 6.53
CA SER A 44 -10.67 -6.07 6.12
C SER A 44 -10.92 -6.39 4.64
N ALA A 45 -12.09 -6.93 4.35
CA ALA A 45 -12.61 -7.10 3.00
C ALA A 45 -14.14 -7.28 3.02
N LYS A 46 -14.80 -7.05 1.86
CA LYS A 46 -16.26 -7.12 1.74
C LYS A 46 -16.86 -8.47 2.17
N THR A 47 -16.21 -9.59 1.86
CA THR A 47 -16.76 -10.93 2.10
C THR A 47 -15.80 -11.74 2.96
N LYS A 48 -16.18 -12.03 4.20
CA LYS A 48 -15.37 -12.81 5.15
C LYS A 48 -15.22 -14.26 4.72
N THR A 49 -16.28 -14.89 4.25
CA THR A 49 -16.38 -16.32 3.94
C THR A 49 -15.73 -16.72 2.62
N LYS A 50 -15.27 -15.76 1.80
CA LYS A 50 -14.60 -16.06 0.52
C LYS A 50 -13.31 -16.83 0.75
N ASN A 51 -13.19 -18.02 0.14
CA ASN A 51 -11.92 -18.75 0.11
C ASN A 51 -10.88 -17.96 -0.72
N ARG A 52 -9.73 -17.68 -0.12
CA ARG A 52 -8.64 -16.90 -0.73
C ARG A 52 -7.35 -17.70 -0.88
N GLY A 53 -7.38 -19.00 -0.53
CA GLY A 53 -6.22 -19.89 -0.64
C GLY A 53 -5.06 -19.52 0.33
N VAL A 54 -5.40 -18.84 1.44
CA VAL A 54 -4.49 -18.53 2.56
C VAL A 54 -5.25 -18.65 3.87
N ASP A 55 -4.55 -19.03 4.93
CA ASP A 55 -5.11 -19.04 6.27
C ASP A 55 -5.14 -17.61 6.84
N LEU A 56 -6.35 -17.12 7.09
CA LEU A 56 -6.62 -15.81 7.69
C LEU A 56 -7.17 -15.93 9.12
N SER A 57 -7.33 -17.14 9.65
CA SER A 57 -8.03 -17.41 10.92
C SER A 57 -7.36 -16.74 12.13
N LYS A 58 -6.06 -16.53 12.07
CA LYS A 58 -5.27 -15.89 13.13
C LYS A 58 -5.30 -14.36 13.12
N TYR A 59 -5.93 -13.75 12.11
CA TYR A 59 -6.06 -12.29 12.02
C TYR A 59 -7.45 -11.85 12.46
N GLN A 60 -7.52 -10.74 13.12
CA GLN A 60 -8.80 -10.15 13.45
C GLN A 60 -9.46 -9.62 12.18
N TRP A 61 -10.77 -9.85 12.07
CA TRP A 61 -11.54 -9.41 10.92
C TRP A 61 -12.33 -8.15 11.24
N GLU A 62 -12.07 -7.08 10.48
CA GLU A 62 -12.87 -5.87 10.49
C GLU A 62 -13.78 -5.85 9.25
N SER A 63 -15.08 -5.61 9.45
CA SER A 63 -16.04 -5.52 8.33
C SER A 63 -15.91 -4.22 7.55
N ASP A 64 -15.40 -3.18 8.22
CA ASP A 64 -15.21 -1.84 7.69
C ASP A 64 -13.75 -1.43 7.70
N PRO A 65 -13.17 -0.98 6.56
CA PRO A 65 -11.78 -0.57 6.48
C PRO A 65 -11.48 0.71 7.27
N VAL A 66 -12.46 1.58 7.52
CA VAL A 66 -12.29 2.77 8.36
C VAL A 66 -12.10 2.35 9.82
N SER A 67 -12.86 1.37 10.28
CA SER A 67 -12.69 0.79 11.61
C SER A 67 -11.32 0.12 11.76
N LEU A 68 -10.87 -0.60 10.74
CA LEU A 68 -9.51 -1.16 10.71
C LEU A 68 -8.44 -0.06 10.83
N ALA A 69 -8.59 1.02 10.08
CA ALA A 69 -7.65 2.15 10.09
C ALA A 69 -7.55 2.83 11.48
N LYS A 70 -8.64 2.87 12.24
CA LYS A 70 -8.72 3.47 13.58
C LYS A 70 -8.20 2.57 14.72
N ARG A 71 -7.79 1.33 14.43
CA ARG A 71 -7.30 0.44 15.49
C ARG A 71 -6.03 0.99 16.14
N LYS A 72 -5.96 0.88 17.45
CA LYS A 72 -4.80 1.36 18.25
C LYS A 72 -3.63 0.36 18.26
N ASP A 73 -3.87 -0.87 17.85
CA ASP A 73 -2.91 -1.97 17.87
C ASP A 73 -2.23 -2.22 16.52
N ILE A 74 -2.34 -1.28 15.57
CA ILE A 74 -1.59 -1.28 14.31
C ILE A 74 -0.73 -0.02 14.19
N ASP A 75 0.45 -0.16 13.61
CA ASP A 75 1.39 0.93 13.34
C ASP A 75 1.23 1.44 11.91
N ILE A 76 0.97 0.53 10.98
CA ILE A 76 0.86 0.80 9.54
C ILE A 76 -0.48 0.32 9.01
N PHE A 77 -1.13 1.17 8.25
CA PHE A 77 -2.33 0.83 7.49
C PHE A 77 -1.98 0.57 6.02
N VAL A 78 -2.36 -0.61 5.51
CA VAL A 78 -2.10 -1.04 4.13
C VAL A 78 -3.41 -1.03 3.35
N GLU A 79 -3.59 -0.07 2.42
CA GLU A 79 -4.78 0.08 1.59
C GLU A 79 -4.58 -0.60 0.23
N LEU A 80 -5.41 -1.60 -0.06
CA LEU A 80 -5.41 -2.39 -1.30
C LEU A 80 -6.84 -2.62 -1.82
N ILE A 81 -7.75 -1.67 -1.55
CA ILE A 81 -9.18 -1.78 -1.88
C ILE A 81 -9.41 -1.44 -3.35
N GLY A 82 -8.78 -0.35 -3.81
CA GLY A 82 -9.04 0.23 -5.13
C GLY A 82 -10.23 1.21 -5.15
N GLY A 83 -10.34 1.96 -6.27
CA GLY A 83 -11.27 3.09 -6.37
C GLY A 83 -10.67 4.38 -5.80
N HIS A 84 -11.25 5.54 -6.14
CA HIS A 84 -10.68 6.84 -5.74
C HIS A 84 -11.54 7.61 -4.73
N THR A 85 -12.69 7.05 -4.34
CA THR A 85 -13.63 7.65 -3.38
C THR A 85 -14.12 6.60 -2.37
N GLY A 86 -14.90 7.05 -1.39
CA GLY A 86 -15.54 6.18 -0.39
C GLY A 86 -14.53 5.41 0.43
N ALA A 87 -14.77 4.14 0.64
CA ALA A 87 -14.03 3.30 1.59
C ALA A 87 -12.50 3.36 1.46
N ALA A 88 -11.96 3.50 0.24
CA ALA A 88 -10.53 3.63 0.01
C ALA A 88 -9.99 4.96 0.55
N LYS A 89 -10.58 6.10 0.13
CA LYS A 89 -10.16 7.43 0.59
C LYS A 89 -10.43 7.59 2.08
N ASP A 90 -11.64 7.25 2.54
CA ASP A 90 -12.07 7.43 3.92
C ASP A 90 -11.19 6.66 4.91
N SER A 91 -10.77 5.44 4.56
CA SER A 91 -9.90 4.64 5.41
C SER A 91 -8.47 5.20 5.48
N ILE A 92 -7.91 5.71 4.38
CA ILE A 92 -6.59 6.37 4.42
C ILE A 92 -6.66 7.64 5.26
N VAL A 93 -7.69 8.47 5.07
CA VAL A 93 -7.86 9.68 5.89
C VAL A 93 -7.97 9.32 7.37
N ALA A 94 -8.77 8.30 7.71
CA ALA A 94 -8.90 7.83 9.08
C ALA A 94 -7.57 7.30 9.67
N ALA A 95 -6.75 6.63 8.84
CA ALA A 95 -5.43 6.15 9.25
C ALA A 95 -4.49 7.33 9.56
N ILE A 96 -4.47 8.36 8.69
CA ILE A 96 -3.68 9.57 8.92
C ILE A 96 -4.15 10.26 10.21
N ASP A 97 -5.47 10.42 10.39
CA ASP A 97 -6.05 11.10 11.55
C ASP A 97 -5.76 10.38 12.88
N THR A 98 -5.52 9.07 12.82
CA THR A 98 -5.14 8.22 13.96
C THR A 98 -3.65 7.89 14.01
N ASP A 99 -2.81 8.70 13.36
CA ASP A 99 -1.34 8.68 13.43
C ASP A 99 -0.70 7.36 12.93
N LYS A 100 -1.22 6.80 11.84
CA LYS A 100 -0.64 5.63 11.17
C LYS A 100 0.25 6.03 9.99
N ASP A 101 1.28 5.23 9.74
CA ASP A 101 1.94 5.23 8.44
C ASP A 101 1.06 4.48 7.42
N ILE A 102 1.11 4.92 6.17
CA ILE A 102 0.25 4.40 5.10
C ILE A 102 1.08 3.75 3.99
N VAL A 103 0.63 2.59 3.53
CA VAL A 103 1.09 1.96 2.29
C VAL A 103 -0.11 1.72 1.39
N THR A 104 -0.07 2.20 0.14
CA THR A 104 -1.16 1.99 -0.82
C THR A 104 -0.65 1.55 -2.19
N ALA A 105 -1.42 0.69 -2.87
CA ALA A 105 -1.24 0.35 -4.28
C ALA A 105 -2.28 1.02 -5.19
N ASN A 106 -3.03 2.00 -4.68
CA ASN A 106 -4.19 2.57 -5.33
C ASN A 106 -3.84 3.77 -6.22
N LYS A 107 -3.44 3.49 -7.46
CA LYS A 107 -3.09 4.52 -8.44
C LYS A 107 -4.22 5.52 -8.73
N ALA A 108 -5.49 5.05 -8.72
CA ALA A 108 -6.62 5.92 -8.99
C ALA A 108 -6.82 6.95 -7.87
N LEU A 109 -6.72 6.53 -6.62
CA LEU A 109 -6.80 7.42 -5.47
C LEU A 109 -5.67 8.45 -5.46
N LEU A 110 -4.44 8.03 -5.75
CA LEU A 110 -3.29 8.94 -5.82
C LEU A 110 -3.41 9.93 -6.97
N ALA A 111 -3.95 9.53 -8.12
CA ALA A 111 -4.18 10.43 -9.23
C ALA A 111 -5.18 11.55 -8.89
N HIS A 112 -6.19 11.26 -8.07
CA HIS A 112 -7.24 12.21 -7.69
C HIS A 112 -6.96 13.00 -6.41
N SER A 113 -6.32 12.37 -5.44
CA SER A 113 -6.16 12.93 -4.09
C SER A 113 -4.71 12.80 -3.54
N GLY A 114 -3.73 12.43 -4.39
CA GLY A 114 -2.38 12.16 -3.94
C GLY A 114 -1.72 13.36 -3.25
N GLN A 115 -1.88 14.56 -3.81
CA GLN A 115 -1.36 15.80 -3.23
C GLN A 115 -1.97 16.07 -1.85
N GLU A 116 -3.30 16.06 -1.75
CA GLU A 116 -4.02 16.26 -0.48
C GLU A 116 -3.57 15.27 0.61
N LEU A 117 -3.43 13.98 0.23
CA LEU A 117 -3.02 12.93 1.16
C LEU A 117 -1.56 13.06 1.58
N ALA A 118 -0.68 13.48 0.66
CA ALA A 118 0.73 13.72 0.96
C ALA A 118 0.89 14.87 1.95
N GLU A 119 0.28 16.02 1.68
CA GLU A 119 0.31 17.20 2.56
C GLU A 119 -0.24 16.87 3.95
N LYS A 120 -1.37 16.14 4.01
CA LYS A 120 -1.97 15.72 5.27
C LYS A 120 -1.06 14.77 6.07
N THR A 121 -0.37 13.86 5.38
CA THR A 121 0.54 12.90 5.98
C THR A 121 1.81 13.59 6.50
N GLU A 122 2.39 14.48 5.68
CA GLU A 122 3.55 15.29 6.06
C GLU A 122 3.24 16.19 7.26
N GLY A 123 2.09 16.86 7.29
CA GLY A 123 1.64 17.70 8.41
C GLY A 123 1.55 16.95 9.73
N LYS A 124 1.42 15.62 9.70
CA LYS A 124 1.42 14.75 10.87
C LYS A 124 2.75 14.01 11.08
N ASN A 125 3.76 14.29 10.30
CA ASN A 125 5.05 13.58 10.33
C ASN A 125 4.89 12.06 10.18
N LYS A 126 4.02 11.65 9.25
CA LYS A 126 3.74 10.25 8.87
C LYS A 126 4.20 9.96 7.45
N LEU A 127 4.31 8.70 7.11
CA LEU A 127 4.76 8.25 5.81
C LEU A 127 3.59 7.80 4.95
N LEU A 128 3.56 8.28 3.69
CA LEU A 128 2.72 7.73 2.63
C LEU A 128 3.62 7.03 1.62
N ARG A 129 3.54 5.71 1.55
CA ARG A 129 4.34 4.87 0.63
C ARG A 129 3.44 4.25 -0.43
N PHE A 130 3.81 4.41 -1.71
CA PHE A 130 2.97 4.05 -2.85
C PHE A 130 3.73 3.45 -4.03
N GLU A 131 4.88 2.82 -3.79
CA GLU A 131 5.70 2.18 -4.83
C GLU A 131 4.88 1.23 -5.72
N ALA A 132 3.99 0.44 -5.13
CA ALA A 132 3.16 -0.51 -5.86
C ALA A 132 2.08 0.14 -6.74
N ALA A 133 1.79 1.43 -6.57
CA ALA A 133 0.83 2.18 -7.39
C ALA A 133 1.46 2.76 -8.65
N VAL A 134 2.80 2.75 -8.77
CA VAL A 134 3.54 3.42 -9.85
C VAL A 134 4.46 2.43 -10.55
N ALA A 135 4.51 2.47 -11.89
CA ALA A 135 5.43 1.72 -12.74
C ALA A 135 5.45 0.19 -12.55
N GLY A 136 4.41 -0.41 -11.95
CA GLY A 136 4.16 -1.86 -11.99
C GLY A 136 5.29 -2.76 -11.48
N GLY A 137 5.95 -2.39 -10.39
CA GLY A 137 7.02 -3.19 -9.76
C GLY A 137 8.44 -2.68 -10.04
N ILE A 138 8.60 -1.64 -10.88
CA ILE A 138 9.86 -0.92 -11.02
C ILE A 138 9.98 0.04 -9.81
N PRO A 139 11.08 -0.02 -9.02
CA PRO A 139 11.21 0.78 -7.79
C PRO A 139 11.62 2.23 -8.09
N VAL A 140 10.81 2.94 -8.89
CA VAL A 140 11.08 4.30 -9.37
C VAL A 140 10.92 5.36 -8.29
N ILE A 141 9.88 5.24 -7.46
CA ILE A 141 9.64 6.21 -6.38
C ILE A 141 10.75 6.12 -5.35
N LYS A 142 11.12 4.91 -4.95
CA LYS A 142 12.23 4.68 -4.01
C LYS A 142 13.57 5.17 -4.57
N ALA A 143 13.83 4.97 -5.85
CA ALA A 143 15.03 5.49 -6.51
C ALA A 143 15.08 7.03 -6.44
N LEU A 144 13.97 7.71 -6.71
CA LEU A 144 13.87 9.17 -6.67
C LEU A 144 13.95 9.74 -5.25
N THR A 145 13.26 9.13 -4.29
CA THR A 145 13.10 9.69 -2.93
C THR A 145 14.20 9.28 -1.97
N GLU A 146 14.79 8.10 -2.15
CA GLU A 146 15.82 7.55 -1.26
C GLU A 146 17.19 7.49 -1.96
N GLY A 147 17.24 6.90 -3.17
CA GLY A 147 18.50 6.75 -3.91
C GLY A 147 19.12 8.08 -4.35
N LEU A 148 18.29 9.08 -4.65
CA LEU A 148 18.69 10.41 -5.10
C LEU A 148 18.38 11.51 -4.08
N ALA A 149 18.16 11.17 -2.81
CA ALA A 149 17.75 12.10 -1.76
C ALA A 149 18.70 13.32 -1.58
N GLY A 150 19.99 13.14 -1.87
CA GLY A 150 20.97 14.24 -1.81
C GLY A 150 21.01 15.14 -3.06
N ASN A 151 20.20 14.86 -4.08
CA ASN A 151 20.22 15.57 -5.35
C ASN A 151 19.00 16.48 -5.53
N ARG A 152 19.19 17.63 -6.16
CA ARG A 152 18.08 18.48 -6.62
C ARG A 152 17.60 17.98 -7.98
N LEU A 153 16.50 17.23 -8.00
CA LEU A 153 15.90 16.76 -9.23
C LEU A 153 15.15 17.91 -9.92
N THR A 154 15.57 18.27 -11.14
CA THR A 154 14.93 19.34 -11.92
C THR A 154 13.97 18.81 -12.98
N ARG A 155 14.14 17.54 -13.40
CA ARG A 155 13.29 16.91 -14.42
C ARG A 155 13.29 15.41 -14.27
N VAL A 156 12.10 14.81 -14.43
CA VAL A 156 11.92 13.36 -14.59
C VAL A 156 11.22 13.13 -15.93
N ILE A 157 11.80 12.28 -16.77
CA ILE A 157 11.25 11.94 -18.10
C ILE A 157 11.12 10.43 -18.18
N GLY A 158 9.99 9.94 -18.70
CA GLY A 158 9.77 8.52 -18.86
C GLY A 158 8.57 8.21 -19.74
N VAL A 159 8.51 6.97 -20.20
CA VAL A 159 7.34 6.39 -20.86
C VAL A 159 6.41 5.85 -19.77
N MET A 160 5.35 6.61 -19.47
CA MET A 160 4.53 6.40 -18.26
C MET A 160 3.51 5.27 -18.39
N ASN A 161 3.21 4.78 -19.60
CA ASN A 161 2.19 3.75 -19.81
C ASN A 161 2.61 2.74 -20.90
N GLY A 162 3.01 1.55 -20.48
CA GLY A 162 3.37 0.45 -21.39
C GLY A 162 2.19 -0.07 -22.21
N THR A 163 0.99 -0.13 -21.63
CA THR A 163 -0.22 -0.65 -22.31
C THR A 163 -0.61 0.20 -23.50
N CYS A 164 -0.65 1.53 -23.36
CA CYS A 164 -0.94 2.43 -24.47
C CYS A 164 0.10 2.30 -25.57
N ASN A 165 1.38 2.25 -25.24
CA ASN A 165 2.44 2.05 -26.24
C ASN A 165 2.31 0.71 -26.97
N TYR A 166 2.00 -0.37 -26.26
CA TYR A 166 1.76 -1.67 -26.89
C TYR A 166 0.59 -1.62 -27.87
N ILE A 167 -0.54 -1.02 -27.48
CA ILE A 167 -1.73 -0.88 -28.34
C ILE A 167 -1.39 -0.05 -29.58
N LEU A 168 -0.78 1.12 -29.40
CA LEU A 168 -0.40 2.01 -30.51
C LEU A 168 0.59 1.35 -31.47
N THR A 169 1.58 0.63 -30.96
CA THR A 169 2.55 -0.12 -31.79
C THR A 169 1.84 -1.20 -32.59
N ARG A 170 0.90 -1.93 -31.97
CA ARG A 170 0.12 -2.95 -32.69
C ARG A 170 -0.77 -2.34 -33.78
N MET A 171 -1.41 -1.22 -33.51
CA MET A 171 -2.23 -0.51 -34.51
C MET A 171 -1.39 0.00 -35.70
N GLN A 172 -0.12 0.36 -35.47
CA GLN A 172 0.78 0.83 -36.52
C GLN A 172 1.35 -0.31 -37.38
N SER A 173 1.41 -1.54 -36.84
CA SER A 173 1.94 -2.73 -37.51
C SER A 173 0.86 -3.64 -38.13
N SER A 174 -0.41 -3.23 -38.06
CA SER A 174 -1.57 -3.91 -38.69
C SER A 174 -1.93 -3.24 -40.00
#